data_fb560bb0927890d7fbe7e4c1be6805af
#
_entry.id   fb560bb0927890d7fbe7e4c1be6805af
#
_cell.length_a   1.000
_cell.length_b   1.000
_cell.length_c   1.000
_cell.angle_alpha   90.00
_cell.angle_beta   90.00
_cell.angle_gamma   90.00
#
_symmetry.space_group_name_H-M   'P 1'
#
loop_
_entity.id
_entity.type
_entity.pdbx_description
1 polymer ?
#
loop_
_entity_poly.entity_id
_entity_poly.type
_entity_poly.pdbx_seq_one_letter_code
_entity_poly.pdbx_strand_id
1 'polypeptide(L)'
;MKRLREMGLMALALALVALAGCGHDAKQARLMVIITPSLDNPFFGQEAAGAEAKARELGYQTLKFSHGDDAFKQSELIDTAIARNASAIILDNAGAQSSVAAVQKARNVGIPVFLIDREIAARGIATAQIVSNNYQGAMLGAQAFAQAMGEKGPYVELVGKESDTNAAIRSKGFHEVLDQYPDLRMTARQSANWSQSEAFTKVQSILQAHPEIKGVIAGNDTMAMGAIAALQGAGRGDVAVVGFDGSNDVRDAISGGKAAATVLQPAWRQAQYAVELADKYLREGKTGQAEKLIMDCLLITRANAARLSNFALK
;
A
#
# COMPACT_ATOMS: atom_id res chain seq x y z
N MET A 1 29.52 -74.41 -3.50
CA MET A 1 29.17 -73.36 -4.46
C MET A 1 27.71 -72.80 -4.28
N LYS A 2 26.73 -73.57 -3.85
CA LYS A 2 25.33 -73.03 -3.59
C LYS A 2 25.27 -72.04 -2.42
N ARG A 3 25.96 -72.26 -1.33
CA ARG A 3 25.89 -71.37 -0.12
C ARG A 3 26.46 -69.93 -0.34
N LEU A 4 27.52 -69.85 -1.19
CA LEU A 4 28.05 -68.48 -1.53
C LEU A 4 27.14 -67.66 -2.44
N ARG A 5 26.32 -68.29 -3.26
CA ARG A 5 25.32 -67.57 -4.10
C ARG A 5 24.16 -67.04 -3.32
N GLU A 6 23.74 -67.72 -2.27
CA GLU A 6 22.64 -67.26 -1.41
C GLU A 6 23.04 -66.10 -0.50
N MET A 7 24.29 -66.10 -0.01
CA MET A 7 24.84 -64.98 0.76
C MET A 7 25.01 -63.69 -0.08
N GLY A 8 25.37 -63.82 -1.37
CA GLY A 8 25.50 -62.67 -2.27
C GLY A 8 24.16 -62.02 -2.63
N LEU A 9 23.11 -62.83 -2.77
CA LEU A 9 21.75 -62.32 -3.05
C LEU A 9 21.11 -61.63 -1.82
N MET A 10 21.41 -62.12 -0.63
CA MET A 10 20.90 -61.51 0.61
C MET A 10 21.58 -60.17 0.95
N ALA A 11 22.89 -60.03 0.65
CA ALA A 11 23.62 -58.78 0.80
C ALA A 11 23.18 -57.68 -0.21
N LEU A 12 22.82 -58.09 -1.43
CA LEU A 12 22.32 -57.15 -2.46
C LEU A 12 20.91 -56.69 -2.15
N ALA A 13 20.03 -57.50 -1.53
CA ALA A 13 18.70 -57.13 -1.11
C ALA A 13 18.70 -56.15 0.11
N LEU A 14 19.66 -56.31 1.03
CA LEU A 14 19.81 -55.37 2.16
C LEU A 14 20.39 -53.99 1.71
N ALA A 15 21.24 -53.95 0.67
CA ALA A 15 21.76 -52.68 0.14
C ALA A 15 20.70 -51.84 -0.62
N LEU A 16 19.69 -52.49 -1.23
CA LEU A 16 18.60 -51.82 -1.92
C LEU A 16 17.56 -51.19 -0.96
N VAL A 17 17.41 -51.75 0.25
CA VAL A 17 16.47 -51.20 1.27
C VAL A 17 17.10 -49.99 1.99
N ALA A 18 18.43 -49.88 2.05
CA ALA A 18 19.07 -48.72 2.69
C ALA A 18 19.09 -47.46 1.84
N LEU A 19 18.79 -47.52 0.52
CA LEU A 19 18.68 -46.39 -0.39
C LEU A 19 17.28 -45.78 -0.49
N ALA A 20 16.26 -46.44 0.10
CA ALA A 20 14.87 -45.96 0.11
C ALA A 20 14.51 -45.10 1.34
N GLY A 21 15.45 -44.83 2.24
CA GLY A 21 15.20 -44.26 3.57
C GLY A 21 15.64 -42.82 3.78
N CYS A 22 16.03 -42.03 2.76
CA CYS A 22 16.40 -40.62 2.92
C CYS A 22 15.70 -39.73 1.89
N GLY A 23 14.44 -39.99 1.61
CA GLY A 23 13.55 -38.99 1.05
C GLY A 23 13.08 -38.08 2.19
N HIS A 24 13.93 -37.18 2.69
CA HIS A 24 13.43 -35.96 3.27
C HIS A 24 12.77 -35.24 2.09
N ASP A 25 11.45 -35.33 1.99
CA ASP A 25 10.66 -34.34 1.33
C ASP A 25 10.95 -33.03 2.06
N ALA A 26 12.03 -32.37 1.68
CA ALA A 26 12.19 -30.95 1.91
C ALA A 26 10.98 -30.33 1.22
N LYS A 27 9.88 -30.09 1.95
CA LYS A 27 8.71 -29.37 1.48
C LYS A 27 9.27 -28.13 0.80
N GLN A 28 9.28 -28.13 -0.54
CA GLN A 28 9.78 -27.00 -1.29
C GLN A 28 9.05 -25.77 -0.75
N ALA A 29 9.81 -24.83 -0.17
CA ALA A 29 9.22 -23.70 0.52
C ALA A 29 8.29 -22.98 -0.47
N ARG A 30 7.02 -22.83 -0.09
CA ARG A 30 6.00 -22.19 -0.93
C ARG A 30 6.41 -20.76 -1.20
N LEU A 31 6.19 -20.27 -2.42
CA LEU A 31 6.57 -18.93 -2.85
C LEU A 31 5.38 -17.97 -2.72
N MET A 32 5.56 -16.84 -2.05
CA MET A 32 4.68 -15.67 -2.14
C MET A 32 5.33 -14.57 -2.98
N VAL A 33 4.62 -14.05 -3.95
CA VAL A 33 5.07 -12.93 -4.78
C VAL A 33 4.38 -11.66 -4.29
N ILE A 34 5.19 -10.63 -4.02
CA ILE A 34 4.74 -9.33 -3.51
C ILE A 34 4.99 -8.31 -4.62
N ILE A 35 3.94 -7.62 -5.06
CA ILE A 35 3.99 -6.66 -6.17
C ILE A 35 3.38 -5.35 -5.69
N THR A 36 4.16 -4.27 -5.75
CA THR A 36 3.74 -2.94 -5.28
C THR A 36 4.05 -1.85 -6.32
N PRO A 37 3.51 -0.63 -6.16
CA PRO A 37 3.92 0.54 -6.93
C PRO A 37 5.40 0.91 -6.75
N SER A 38 5.80 2.14 -7.17
CA SER A 38 7.18 2.60 -7.03
C SER A 38 7.60 2.72 -5.56
N LEU A 39 8.79 2.19 -5.24
CA LEU A 39 9.37 2.30 -3.90
C LEU A 39 9.91 3.72 -3.59
N ASP A 40 9.82 4.66 -4.54
CA ASP A 40 10.11 6.08 -4.30
C ASP A 40 9.13 6.71 -3.30
N ASN A 41 7.91 6.18 -3.22
CA ASN A 41 7.01 6.48 -2.12
C ASN A 41 7.26 5.49 -0.96
N PRO A 42 7.69 5.97 0.23
CA PRO A 42 8.03 5.12 1.36
C PRO A 42 6.85 4.29 1.88
N PHE A 43 5.60 4.67 1.58
CA PHE A 43 4.40 3.91 1.92
C PHE A 43 4.46 2.49 1.31
N PHE A 44 4.70 2.39 0.01
CA PHE A 44 4.78 1.09 -0.68
C PHE A 44 5.98 0.26 -0.25
N GLY A 45 7.08 0.92 0.17
CA GLY A 45 8.22 0.25 0.79
C GLY A 45 7.84 -0.46 2.10
N GLN A 46 7.00 0.17 2.93
CA GLN A 46 6.51 -0.43 4.18
C GLN A 46 5.53 -1.58 3.94
N GLU A 47 4.67 -1.48 2.94
CA GLU A 47 3.81 -2.59 2.55
C GLU A 47 4.63 -3.80 2.10
N ALA A 48 5.56 -3.59 1.17
CA ALA A 48 6.41 -4.67 0.67
C ALA A 48 7.24 -5.33 1.80
N ALA A 49 7.77 -4.52 2.72
CA ALA A 49 8.53 -5.01 3.85
C ALA A 49 7.64 -5.75 4.88
N GLY A 50 6.45 -5.25 5.15
CA GLY A 50 5.47 -5.88 6.05
C GLY A 50 5.00 -7.24 5.54
N ALA A 51 4.65 -7.31 4.25
CA ALA A 51 4.30 -8.57 3.60
C ALA A 51 5.45 -9.58 3.62
N GLU A 52 6.66 -9.15 3.26
CA GLU A 52 7.84 -10.01 3.25
C GLU A 52 8.17 -10.55 4.65
N ALA A 53 8.16 -9.68 5.66
CA ALA A 53 8.45 -10.07 7.04
C ALA A 53 7.48 -11.16 7.53
N LYS A 54 6.18 -10.96 7.31
CA LYS A 54 5.17 -11.94 7.71
C LYS A 54 5.25 -13.24 6.90
N ALA A 55 5.48 -13.15 5.59
CA ALA A 55 5.62 -14.34 4.76
C ALA A 55 6.83 -15.20 5.19
N ARG A 56 7.97 -14.59 5.48
CA ARG A 56 9.15 -15.29 5.99
C ARG A 56 8.93 -15.87 7.38
N GLU A 57 8.26 -15.16 8.27
CA GLU A 57 7.86 -15.66 9.60
C GLU A 57 7.04 -16.95 9.49
N LEU A 58 6.16 -17.04 8.48
CA LEU A 58 5.32 -18.20 8.20
C LEU A 58 6.02 -19.28 7.34
N GLY A 59 7.32 -19.12 7.03
CA GLY A 59 8.14 -20.11 6.31
C GLY A 59 8.00 -20.05 4.79
N TYR A 60 7.50 -18.97 4.22
CA TYR A 60 7.42 -18.77 2.77
C TYR A 60 8.71 -18.17 2.21
N GLN A 61 9.07 -18.57 1.01
CA GLN A 61 9.99 -17.80 0.16
C GLN A 61 9.26 -16.60 -0.42
N THR A 62 9.98 -15.52 -0.68
CA THR A 62 9.39 -14.27 -1.19
C THR A 62 10.13 -13.76 -2.41
N LEU A 63 9.40 -13.24 -3.37
CA LEU A 63 9.92 -12.37 -4.43
C LEU A 63 9.17 -11.04 -4.36
N LYS A 64 9.91 -9.94 -4.43
CA LYS A 64 9.35 -8.59 -4.44
C LYS A 64 9.60 -7.93 -5.78
N PHE A 65 8.57 -7.30 -6.31
CA PHE A 65 8.61 -6.57 -7.57
C PHE A 65 7.90 -5.22 -7.43
N SER A 66 8.29 -4.29 -8.29
CA SER A 66 7.61 -3.00 -8.42
C SER A 66 7.16 -2.80 -9.86
N HIS A 67 5.89 -2.45 -10.04
CA HIS A 67 5.32 -2.12 -11.34
C HIS A 67 5.43 -0.62 -11.69
N GLY A 68 5.80 0.24 -10.74
CA GLY A 68 5.99 1.68 -10.99
C GLY A 68 4.72 2.37 -11.50
N ASP A 69 3.54 1.94 -11.06
CA ASP A 69 2.22 2.40 -11.53
C ASP A 69 1.93 2.12 -13.03
N ASP A 70 2.66 1.18 -13.63
CA ASP A 70 2.44 0.70 -15.01
C ASP A 70 1.65 -0.60 -15.00
N ALA A 71 0.44 -0.57 -15.59
CA ALA A 71 -0.48 -1.72 -15.64
C ALA A 71 0.05 -2.84 -16.56
N PHE A 72 0.81 -2.52 -17.61
CA PHE A 72 1.43 -3.55 -18.47
C PHE A 72 2.51 -4.28 -17.71
N LYS A 73 3.41 -3.54 -17.06
CA LYS A 73 4.46 -4.13 -16.22
C LYS A 73 3.86 -4.95 -15.08
N GLN A 74 2.78 -4.49 -14.44
CA GLN A 74 2.05 -5.29 -13.46
C GLN A 74 1.59 -6.63 -14.03
N SER A 75 1.02 -6.62 -15.24
CA SER A 75 0.56 -7.86 -15.91
C SER A 75 1.74 -8.81 -16.16
N GLU A 76 2.89 -8.34 -16.64
CA GLU A 76 4.10 -9.13 -16.84
C GLU A 76 4.65 -9.71 -15.53
N LEU A 77 4.56 -8.96 -14.43
CA LEU A 77 4.98 -9.43 -13.10
C LEU A 77 4.03 -10.51 -12.56
N ILE A 78 2.73 -10.40 -12.83
CA ILE A 78 1.76 -11.46 -12.51
C ILE A 78 2.05 -12.71 -13.38
N ASP A 79 2.37 -12.56 -14.67
CA ASP A 79 2.80 -13.67 -15.51
C ASP A 79 4.07 -14.34 -14.99
N THR A 80 5.01 -13.55 -14.49
CA THR A 80 6.21 -14.05 -13.81
C THR A 80 5.85 -14.84 -12.54
N ALA A 81 4.90 -14.37 -11.74
CA ALA A 81 4.42 -15.08 -10.57
C ALA A 81 3.78 -16.44 -10.94
N ILE A 82 2.97 -16.46 -12.02
CA ILE A 82 2.36 -17.66 -12.56
C ILE A 82 3.43 -18.66 -13.03
N ALA A 83 4.38 -18.21 -13.84
CA ALA A 83 5.46 -19.05 -14.37
C ALA A 83 6.38 -19.62 -13.25
N ARG A 84 6.48 -18.92 -12.12
CA ARG A 84 7.21 -19.36 -10.94
C ARG A 84 6.41 -20.24 -9.99
N ASN A 85 5.18 -20.60 -10.35
CA ASN A 85 4.26 -21.38 -9.52
C ASN A 85 4.08 -20.75 -8.12
N ALA A 86 3.86 -19.44 -8.07
CA ALA A 86 3.59 -18.76 -6.81
C ALA A 86 2.39 -19.38 -6.10
N SER A 87 2.48 -19.58 -4.79
CA SER A 87 1.38 -20.09 -3.98
C SER A 87 0.32 -19.02 -3.75
N ALA A 88 0.72 -17.75 -3.69
CA ALA A 88 -0.15 -16.57 -3.58
C ALA A 88 0.56 -15.33 -4.10
N ILE A 89 -0.26 -14.33 -4.49
CA ILE A 89 0.23 -12.99 -4.87
C ILE A 89 -0.35 -11.98 -3.88
N ILE A 90 0.50 -11.14 -3.29
CA ILE A 90 0.13 -9.95 -2.53
C ILE A 90 0.35 -8.76 -3.47
N LEU A 91 -0.68 -8.01 -3.76
CA LEU A 91 -0.68 -7.00 -4.81
C LEU A 91 -1.25 -5.66 -4.30
N ASP A 92 -0.47 -4.61 -4.36
CA ASP A 92 -0.99 -3.25 -4.45
C ASP A 92 -1.04 -2.87 -5.94
N ASN A 93 -2.23 -2.66 -6.49
CA ASN A 93 -2.45 -2.66 -7.93
C ASN A 93 -2.12 -1.34 -8.63
N ALA A 94 -1.83 -1.39 -9.95
CA ALA A 94 -1.50 -0.22 -10.77
C ALA A 94 -2.70 0.64 -11.19
N GLY A 95 -3.92 0.16 -10.95
CA GLY A 95 -5.16 0.89 -11.24
C GLY A 95 -6.39 -0.02 -11.15
N ALA A 96 -7.47 0.53 -10.65
CA ALA A 96 -8.66 -0.25 -10.28
C ALA A 96 -9.25 -1.05 -11.46
N GLN A 97 -9.42 -0.43 -12.61
CA GLN A 97 -9.99 -1.08 -13.80
C GLN A 97 -8.94 -1.88 -14.57
N SER A 98 -7.74 -1.31 -14.75
CA SER A 98 -6.69 -1.92 -15.56
C SER A 98 -6.12 -3.22 -14.99
N SER A 99 -6.26 -3.43 -13.67
CA SER A 99 -5.74 -4.61 -12.98
C SER A 99 -6.68 -5.81 -12.98
N VAL A 100 -7.96 -5.63 -13.33
CA VAL A 100 -8.99 -6.70 -13.27
C VAL A 100 -8.60 -7.94 -14.09
N ALA A 101 -8.19 -7.75 -15.34
CA ALA A 101 -7.85 -8.87 -16.23
C ALA A 101 -6.63 -9.67 -15.74
N ALA A 102 -5.61 -8.99 -15.22
CA ALA A 102 -4.40 -9.62 -14.71
C ALA A 102 -4.67 -10.42 -13.42
N VAL A 103 -5.48 -9.88 -12.51
CA VAL A 103 -5.91 -10.60 -11.30
C VAL A 103 -6.76 -11.81 -11.65
N GLN A 104 -7.71 -11.66 -12.62
CA GLN A 104 -8.51 -12.78 -13.11
C GLN A 104 -7.65 -13.88 -13.73
N LYS A 105 -6.60 -13.51 -14.46
CA LYS A 105 -5.65 -14.47 -15.06
C LYS A 105 -4.96 -15.33 -14.00
N ALA A 106 -4.45 -14.74 -12.94
CA ALA A 106 -3.85 -15.48 -11.84
C ALA A 106 -4.86 -16.44 -11.17
N ARG A 107 -6.07 -15.95 -10.92
CA ARG A 107 -7.16 -16.75 -10.36
C ARG A 107 -7.52 -17.95 -11.24
N ASN A 108 -7.59 -17.77 -12.55
CA ASN A 108 -7.97 -18.84 -13.51
C ASN A 108 -6.98 -20.02 -13.50
N VAL A 109 -5.72 -19.78 -13.13
CA VAL A 109 -4.70 -20.83 -12.94
C VAL A 109 -4.57 -21.29 -11.49
N GLY A 110 -5.49 -20.89 -10.60
CA GLY A 110 -5.57 -21.35 -9.22
C GLY A 110 -4.67 -20.60 -8.25
N ILE A 111 -4.06 -19.48 -8.64
CA ILE A 111 -3.23 -18.65 -7.74
C ILE A 111 -4.10 -17.58 -7.09
N PRO A 112 -4.30 -17.61 -5.75
CA PRO A 112 -5.06 -16.61 -5.04
C PRO A 112 -4.32 -15.27 -5.02
N VAL A 113 -5.07 -14.17 -5.20
CA VAL A 113 -4.55 -12.81 -5.17
C VAL A 113 -5.18 -12.05 -4.00
N PHE A 114 -4.33 -11.48 -3.15
CA PHE A 114 -4.70 -10.65 -2.00
C PHE A 114 -4.28 -9.22 -2.31
N LEU A 115 -5.25 -8.32 -2.41
CA LEU A 115 -4.99 -6.91 -2.65
C LEU A 115 -4.76 -6.18 -1.33
N ILE A 116 -3.85 -5.21 -1.35
CA ILE A 116 -3.57 -4.29 -0.26
C ILE A 116 -3.69 -2.85 -0.76
N ASP A 117 -4.05 -1.92 0.12
CA ASP A 117 -4.25 -0.49 -0.12
C ASP A 117 -5.28 -0.18 -1.21
N ARG A 118 -5.00 -0.55 -2.46
CA ARG A 118 -5.85 -0.24 -3.62
C ARG A 118 -6.75 -1.41 -3.98
N GLU A 119 -8.03 -1.12 -4.18
CA GLU A 119 -9.00 -2.11 -4.65
C GLU A 119 -9.10 -2.14 -6.19
N ILE A 120 -9.55 -3.27 -6.74
CA ILE A 120 -9.93 -3.37 -8.16
C ILE A 120 -11.42 -3.10 -8.36
N ALA A 121 -11.80 -2.68 -9.57
CA ALA A 121 -13.18 -2.33 -9.92
C ALA A 121 -14.13 -3.53 -10.04
N ALA A 122 -13.66 -4.77 -9.80
CA ALA A 122 -14.45 -5.99 -9.88
C ALA A 122 -14.52 -6.69 -8.54
N ARG A 123 -15.66 -7.33 -8.27
CA ARG A 123 -15.89 -8.15 -7.06
C ARG A 123 -15.84 -9.62 -7.39
N GLY A 124 -15.53 -10.46 -6.43
CA GLY A 124 -15.51 -11.92 -6.56
C GLY A 124 -14.32 -12.43 -7.36
N ILE A 125 -13.31 -11.62 -7.64
CA ILE A 125 -12.10 -11.97 -8.40
C ILE A 125 -10.90 -12.08 -7.46
N ALA A 126 -10.65 -11.07 -6.64
CA ALA A 126 -9.63 -11.13 -5.60
C ALA A 126 -10.07 -12.08 -4.48
N THR A 127 -9.10 -12.74 -3.83
CA THR A 127 -9.37 -13.61 -2.67
C THR A 127 -9.68 -12.78 -1.43
N ALA A 128 -9.00 -11.64 -1.28
CA ALA A 128 -9.32 -10.59 -0.32
C ALA A 128 -8.74 -9.25 -0.80
N GLN A 129 -9.34 -8.15 -0.32
CA GLN A 129 -8.92 -6.76 -0.57
C GLN A 129 -8.87 -6.03 0.78
N ILE A 130 -7.67 -5.77 1.27
CA ILE A 130 -7.44 -5.14 2.58
C ILE A 130 -7.10 -3.67 2.33
N VAL A 131 -8.02 -2.78 2.66
CA VAL A 131 -7.93 -1.35 2.36
C VAL A 131 -8.03 -0.49 3.62
N SER A 132 -7.53 0.72 3.58
CA SER A 132 -7.78 1.73 4.61
C SER A 132 -9.22 2.25 4.53
N ASN A 133 -9.76 2.69 5.67
CA ASN A 133 -10.98 3.49 5.71
C ASN A 133 -10.67 4.92 5.22
N ASN A 134 -10.41 5.01 3.91
CA ASN A 134 -9.96 6.24 3.26
C ASN A 134 -10.94 7.40 3.46
N TYR A 135 -12.25 7.11 3.44
CA TYR A 135 -13.26 8.14 3.65
C TYR A 135 -13.23 8.70 5.08
N GLN A 136 -13.22 7.82 6.09
CA GLN A 136 -13.10 8.20 7.50
C GLN A 136 -11.79 8.95 7.76
N GLY A 137 -10.67 8.45 7.23
CA GLY A 137 -9.37 9.11 7.36
C GLY A 137 -9.37 10.50 6.73
N ALA A 138 -9.96 10.65 5.54
CA ALA A 138 -10.07 11.93 4.86
C ALA A 138 -10.88 12.95 5.67
N MET A 139 -11.99 12.53 6.28
CA MET A 139 -12.75 13.40 7.18
C MET A 139 -11.91 13.86 8.39
N LEU A 140 -11.11 12.99 8.99
CA LEU A 140 -10.21 13.36 10.08
C LEU A 140 -9.15 14.40 9.62
N GLY A 141 -8.56 14.17 8.44
CA GLY A 141 -7.60 15.12 7.85
C GLY A 141 -8.23 16.47 7.54
N ALA A 142 -9.45 16.47 6.99
CA ALA A 142 -10.19 17.69 6.67
C ALA A 142 -10.57 18.49 7.91
N GLN A 143 -10.98 17.82 9.00
CA GLN A 143 -11.24 18.49 10.28
C GLN A 143 -9.99 19.19 10.82
N ALA A 144 -8.85 18.50 10.81
CA ALA A 144 -7.57 19.08 11.23
C ALA A 144 -7.15 20.25 10.32
N PHE A 145 -7.41 20.13 9.02
CA PHE A 145 -7.14 21.19 8.04
C PHE A 145 -8.00 22.43 8.29
N ALA A 146 -9.32 22.26 8.46
CA ALA A 146 -10.22 23.37 8.77
C ALA A 146 -9.79 24.13 10.04
N GLN A 147 -9.43 23.38 11.11
CA GLN A 147 -8.89 23.97 12.34
C GLN A 147 -7.59 24.74 12.10
N ALA A 148 -6.63 24.17 11.36
CA ALA A 148 -5.37 24.81 11.03
C ALA A 148 -5.55 26.08 10.19
N MET A 149 -6.57 26.12 9.34
CA MET A 149 -6.97 27.29 8.55
C MET A 149 -7.73 28.35 9.35
N GLY A 150 -8.14 28.06 10.59
CA GLY A 150 -9.07 28.92 11.35
C GLY A 150 -10.42 29.02 10.68
N GLU A 151 -10.85 27.93 10.01
CA GLU A 151 -12.15 27.74 9.35
C GLU A 151 -12.46 28.74 8.21
N LYS A 152 -11.44 29.39 7.65
CA LYS A 152 -11.59 30.42 6.62
C LYS A 152 -10.40 30.58 5.70
N GLY A 153 -10.64 31.13 4.53
CA GLY A 153 -9.63 31.51 3.54
C GLY A 153 -9.54 30.59 2.33
N PRO A 154 -8.76 31.00 1.32
CA PRO A 154 -8.58 30.24 0.10
C PRO A 154 -7.63 29.07 0.32
N TYR A 155 -7.98 27.90 -0.22
CA TYR A 155 -7.17 26.68 -0.14
C TYR A 155 -7.11 25.92 -1.47
N VAL A 156 -6.20 24.98 -1.54
CA VAL A 156 -5.96 24.10 -2.69
C VAL A 156 -6.03 22.65 -2.27
N GLU A 157 -6.62 21.82 -3.14
CA GLU A 157 -6.58 20.38 -3.03
C GLU A 157 -5.61 19.77 -4.05
N LEU A 158 -4.68 18.93 -3.57
CA LEU A 158 -3.84 18.07 -4.39
C LEU A 158 -4.41 16.66 -4.40
N VAL A 159 -4.90 16.23 -5.56
CA VAL A 159 -5.53 14.92 -5.75
C VAL A 159 -4.49 13.91 -6.23
N GLY A 160 -4.69 12.65 -5.86
CA GLY A 160 -3.86 11.55 -6.33
C GLY A 160 -4.14 11.12 -7.77
N LYS A 161 -3.68 9.92 -8.12
CA LYS A 161 -3.84 9.34 -9.46
C LYS A 161 -5.30 8.94 -9.68
N GLU A 162 -5.92 9.41 -10.75
CA GLU A 162 -7.36 9.19 -11.03
C GLU A 162 -7.73 7.72 -11.28
N SER A 163 -6.77 6.89 -11.72
CA SER A 163 -6.97 5.45 -11.90
C SER A 163 -7.01 4.66 -10.59
N ASP A 164 -6.70 5.30 -9.46
CA ASP A 164 -6.75 4.77 -8.11
C ASP A 164 -8.01 5.30 -7.40
N THR A 165 -8.88 4.39 -6.95
CA THR A 165 -10.13 4.75 -6.27
C THR A 165 -9.91 5.55 -4.99
N ASN A 166 -8.76 5.38 -4.32
CA ASN A 166 -8.41 6.11 -3.10
C ASN A 166 -8.40 7.63 -3.33
N ALA A 167 -7.98 8.09 -4.53
CA ALA A 167 -7.95 9.51 -4.87
C ALA A 167 -9.36 10.15 -4.78
N ALA A 168 -10.34 9.52 -5.41
CA ALA A 168 -11.73 10.00 -5.39
C ALA A 168 -12.37 9.87 -4.00
N ILE A 169 -12.08 8.77 -3.28
CA ILE A 169 -12.64 8.52 -1.95
C ILE A 169 -12.12 9.55 -0.94
N ARG A 170 -10.80 9.84 -0.96
CA ARG A 170 -10.21 10.85 -0.07
C ARG A 170 -10.72 12.25 -0.39
N SER A 171 -10.76 12.64 -1.68
CA SER A 171 -11.34 13.91 -2.10
C SER A 171 -12.78 14.06 -1.62
N LYS A 172 -13.62 13.03 -1.80
CA LYS A 172 -15.00 13.04 -1.29
C LYS A 172 -15.04 13.24 0.22
N GLY A 173 -14.20 12.55 0.98
CA GLY A 173 -14.13 12.69 2.44
C GLY A 173 -13.65 14.07 2.88
N PHE A 174 -12.73 14.70 2.13
CA PHE A 174 -12.34 16.10 2.38
C PHE A 174 -13.52 17.05 2.18
N HIS A 175 -14.23 16.95 1.06
CA HIS A 175 -15.38 17.82 0.75
C HIS A 175 -16.55 17.61 1.71
N GLU A 176 -16.79 16.38 2.20
CA GLU A 176 -17.82 16.12 3.22
C GLU A 176 -17.68 17.02 4.46
N VAL A 177 -16.45 17.39 4.80
CA VAL A 177 -16.16 18.26 5.95
C VAL A 177 -15.97 19.71 5.52
N LEU A 178 -15.10 19.96 4.53
CA LEU A 178 -14.68 21.33 4.20
C LEU A 178 -15.81 22.17 3.63
N ASP A 179 -16.75 21.57 2.90
CA ASP A 179 -17.90 22.28 2.32
C ASP A 179 -18.92 22.74 3.38
N GLN A 180 -18.77 22.30 4.64
CA GLN A 180 -19.59 22.78 5.76
C GLN A 180 -19.11 24.13 6.30
N TYR A 181 -17.92 24.60 5.90
CA TYR A 181 -17.33 25.87 6.34
C TYR A 181 -17.46 26.91 5.22
N PRO A 182 -18.44 27.85 5.30
CA PRO A 182 -18.75 28.77 4.19
C PRO A 182 -17.61 29.73 3.85
N ASP A 183 -16.70 29.98 4.81
CA ASP A 183 -15.56 30.87 4.64
C ASP A 183 -14.30 30.15 4.13
N LEU A 184 -14.29 28.82 4.07
CA LEU A 184 -13.26 28.06 3.36
C LEU A 184 -13.60 27.99 1.87
N ARG A 185 -12.67 28.42 1.02
CA ARG A 185 -12.89 28.51 -0.43
C ARG A 185 -11.80 27.76 -1.18
N MET A 186 -12.17 26.67 -1.84
CA MET A 186 -11.26 25.98 -2.74
C MET A 186 -11.01 26.83 -3.99
N THR A 187 -9.76 27.27 -4.21
CA THR A 187 -9.37 28.08 -5.37
C THR A 187 -8.81 27.25 -6.50
N ALA A 188 -8.21 26.09 -6.20
CA ALA A 188 -7.71 25.16 -7.20
C ALA A 188 -7.77 23.71 -6.69
N ARG A 189 -7.98 22.80 -7.63
CA ARG A 189 -7.89 21.35 -7.43
C ARG A 189 -7.07 20.76 -8.58
N GLN A 190 -5.96 20.09 -8.25
CA GLN A 190 -5.01 19.58 -9.24
C GLN A 190 -4.60 18.15 -8.89
N SER A 191 -4.57 17.26 -9.90
CA SER A 191 -3.92 15.97 -9.69
C SER A 191 -2.39 16.14 -9.75
N ALA A 192 -1.71 15.53 -8.80
CA ALA A 192 -0.26 15.41 -8.78
C ALA A 192 0.17 13.92 -8.68
N ASN A 193 -0.71 13.00 -9.06
CA ASN A 193 -0.45 11.58 -9.31
C ASN A 193 0.32 10.84 -8.20
N TRP A 194 0.12 11.21 -6.93
CA TRP A 194 0.86 10.72 -5.77
C TRP A 194 2.36 11.09 -5.77
N SER A 195 2.80 11.97 -6.68
CA SER A 195 4.20 12.32 -6.92
C SER A 195 4.62 13.60 -6.19
N GLN A 196 5.77 13.55 -5.50
CA GLN A 196 6.36 14.72 -4.83
C GLN A 196 6.78 15.80 -5.84
N SER A 197 7.42 15.41 -6.94
CA SER A 197 7.92 16.35 -7.95
C SER A 197 6.78 17.02 -8.72
N GLU A 198 5.71 16.26 -9.04
CA GLU A 198 4.53 16.84 -9.67
C GLU A 198 3.82 17.81 -8.72
N ALA A 199 3.65 17.45 -7.46
CA ALA A 199 3.05 18.31 -6.44
C ALA A 199 3.85 19.62 -6.27
N PHE A 200 5.18 19.54 -6.22
CA PHE A 200 6.05 20.71 -6.19
C PHE A 200 5.79 21.65 -7.37
N THR A 201 5.81 21.13 -8.60
CA THR A 201 5.59 21.91 -9.82
C THR A 201 4.18 22.52 -9.86
N LYS A 202 3.16 21.74 -9.47
CA LYS A 202 1.75 22.22 -9.42
C LYS A 202 1.59 23.35 -8.41
N VAL A 203 2.15 23.21 -7.21
CA VAL A 203 2.05 24.26 -6.17
C VAL A 203 2.80 25.52 -6.58
N GLN A 204 3.96 25.41 -7.23
CA GLN A 204 4.63 26.59 -7.81
C GLN A 204 3.74 27.35 -8.79
N SER A 205 3.07 26.64 -9.72
CA SER A 205 2.16 27.25 -10.68
C SER A 205 0.94 27.86 -10.01
N ILE A 206 0.40 27.17 -8.98
CA ILE A 206 -0.77 27.65 -8.21
C ILE A 206 -0.39 28.94 -7.45
N LEU A 207 0.78 29.03 -6.83
CA LEU A 207 1.23 30.22 -6.13
C LEU A 207 1.37 31.46 -7.04
N GLN A 208 1.69 31.25 -8.33
CA GLN A 208 1.73 32.32 -9.31
C GLN A 208 0.34 32.85 -9.65
N ALA A 209 -0.66 31.94 -9.75
CA ALA A 209 -2.05 32.29 -10.08
C ALA A 209 -2.85 32.75 -8.86
N HIS A 210 -2.55 32.19 -7.69
CA HIS A 210 -3.26 32.34 -6.43
C HIS A 210 -2.30 32.61 -5.26
N PRO A 211 -1.60 33.76 -5.25
CA PRO A 211 -0.64 34.07 -4.19
C PRO A 211 -1.26 34.19 -2.80
N GLU A 212 -2.57 34.35 -2.74
CA GLU A 212 -3.36 34.52 -1.51
C GLU A 212 -3.69 33.21 -0.77
N ILE A 213 -3.39 32.03 -1.31
CA ILE A 213 -3.74 30.74 -0.66
C ILE A 213 -3.22 30.67 0.78
N LYS A 214 -4.01 30.07 1.65
CA LYS A 214 -3.72 29.89 3.08
C LYS A 214 -3.58 28.43 3.48
N GLY A 215 -3.97 27.50 2.61
CA GLY A 215 -3.88 26.08 2.88
C GLY A 215 -3.69 25.21 1.63
N VAL A 216 -3.05 24.05 1.84
CA VAL A 216 -2.97 22.96 0.87
C VAL A 216 -3.34 21.67 1.60
N ILE A 217 -4.42 21.02 1.14
CA ILE A 217 -4.76 19.67 1.56
C ILE A 217 -4.33 18.69 0.48
N ALA A 218 -3.49 17.73 0.85
CA ALA A 218 -2.92 16.78 -0.09
C ALA A 218 -3.47 15.36 0.16
N GLY A 219 -3.81 14.67 -0.92
CA GLY A 219 -4.32 13.30 -0.87
C GLY A 219 -3.31 12.28 -0.35
N ASN A 220 -2.00 12.63 -0.33
CA ASN A 220 -0.98 11.83 0.36
C ASN A 220 0.20 12.67 0.88
N ASP A 221 1.04 12.06 1.71
CA ASP A 221 2.21 12.71 2.33
C ASP A 221 3.29 13.06 1.32
N THR A 222 3.50 12.23 0.30
CA THR A 222 4.48 12.48 -0.75
C THR A 222 4.16 13.79 -1.48
N MET A 223 2.88 14.02 -1.83
CA MET A 223 2.43 15.29 -2.40
C MET A 223 2.49 16.44 -1.38
N ALA A 224 2.18 16.19 -0.11
CA ALA A 224 2.31 17.19 0.95
C ALA A 224 3.75 17.68 1.09
N MET A 225 4.74 16.80 1.02
CA MET A 225 6.16 17.17 1.04
C MET A 225 6.57 18.00 -0.17
N GLY A 226 6.04 17.66 -1.37
CA GLY A 226 6.22 18.48 -2.56
C GLY A 226 5.65 19.89 -2.41
N ALA A 227 4.42 19.99 -1.83
CA ALA A 227 3.79 21.27 -1.53
C ALA A 227 4.63 22.09 -0.53
N ILE A 228 5.07 21.48 0.58
CA ILE A 228 5.90 22.13 1.58
C ILE A 228 7.20 22.68 0.95
N ALA A 229 7.86 21.90 0.09
CA ALA A 229 9.07 22.35 -0.58
C ALA A 229 8.82 23.56 -1.50
N ALA A 230 7.72 23.58 -2.26
CA ALA A 230 7.33 24.70 -3.12
C ALA A 230 7.01 25.97 -2.29
N LEU A 231 6.24 25.80 -1.20
CA LEU A 231 5.88 26.89 -0.28
C LEU A 231 7.12 27.49 0.38
N GLN A 232 8.06 26.65 0.84
CA GLN A 232 9.31 27.12 1.43
C GLN A 232 10.18 27.90 0.42
N GLY A 233 10.27 27.41 -0.82
CA GLY A 233 10.98 28.11 -1.90
C GLY A 233 10.39 29.47 -2.23
N ALA A 234 9.07 29.65 -2.00
CA ALA A 234 8.35 30.91 -2.20
C ALA A 234 8.27 31.78 -0.92
N GLY A 235 8.90 31.39 0.19
CA GLY A 235 8.81 32.10 1.46
C GLY A 235 7.42 32.05 2.13
N ARG A 236 6.58 31.08 1.75
CA ARG A 236 5.18 30.94 2.20
C ARG A 236 5.03 29.87 3.30
N GLY A 237 5.86 29.98 4.36
CA GLY A 237 5.74 29.11 5.54
C GLY A 237 4.49 29.36 6.39
N ASP A 238 3.67 30.34 6.04
CA ASP A 238 2.39 30.68 6.65
C ASP A 238 1.22 29.81 6.17
N VAL A 239 1.41 29.02 5.10
CA VAL A 239 0.35 28.19 4.49
C VAL A 239 0.22 26.86 5.26
N ALA A 240 -0.99 26.56 5.73
CA ALA A 240 -1.29 25.30 6.40
C ALA A 240 -1.21 24.13 5.42
N VAL A 241 -0.51 23.04 5.80
CA VAL A 241 -0.44 21.82 4.98
C VAL A 241 -0.92 20.61 5.78
N VAL A 242 -1.79 19.80 5.18
CA VAL A 242 -2.22 18.50 5.71
C VAL A 242 -1.99 17.42 4.66
N GLY A 243 -1.40 16.29 5.09
CA GLY A 243 -1.14 15.12 4.28
C GLY A 243 -2.01 13.93 4.64
N PHE A 244 -1.65 12.78 4.06
CA PHE A 244 -2.29 11.49 4.30
C PHE A 244 -1.21 10.40 4.09
N ASP A 245 -1.10 9.39 4.88
CA ASP A 245 -0.31 8.16 4.92
C ASP A 245 0.35 7.94 6.28
N GLY A 246 0.84 8.99 6.95
CA GLY A 246 1.58 8.87 8.21
C GLY A 246 3.07 8.57 8.00
N SER A 247 3.70 9.23 7.04
CA SER A 247 5.13 9.07 6.76
C SER A 247 6.02 9.70 7.82
N ASN A 248 7.28 9.22 7.91
CA ASN A 248 8.28 9.84 8.78
C ASN A 248 8.58 11.29 8.37
N ASP A 249 8.61 11.58 7.07
CA ASP A 249 8.93 12.91 6.55
C ASP A 249 7.87 13.94 6.96
N VAL A 250 6.59 13.58 6.86
CA VAL A 250 5.51 14.48 7.33
C VAL A 250 5.44 14.54 8.84
N ARG A 251 5.75 13.45 9.57
CA ARG A 251 5.95 13.52 11.04
C ARG A 251 6.97 14.58 11.40
N ASP A 252 8.12 14.60 10.72
CA ASP A 252 9.18 15.55 10.97
C ASP A 252 8.78 16.98 10.56
N ALA A 253 8.01 17.10 9.47
CA ALA A 253 7.40 18.36 9.05
C ALA A 253 6.39 18.90 10.10
N ILE A 254 5.56 18.03 10.69
CA ILE A 254 4.63 18.39 11.78
C ILE A 254 5.41 18.86 13.01
N SER A 255 6.46 18.12 13.39
CA SER A 255 7.31 18.46 14.53
C SER A 255 8.01 19.80 14.32
N GLY A 256 8.45 20.09 13.10
CA GLY A 256 9.07 21.34 12.66
C GLY A 256 8.09 22.49 12.37
N GLY A 257 6.78 22.29 12.52
CA GLY A 257 5.75 23.32 12.27
C GLY A 257 5.51 23.63 10.78
N LYS A 258 5.94 22.75 9.86
CA LYS A 258 5.79 22.90 8.41
C LYS A 258 4.54 22.21 7.87
N ALA A 259 3.97 21.28 8.61
CA ALA A 259 2.68 20.65 8.37
C ALA A 259 1.84 20.70 9.64
N ALA A 260 0.52 20.78 9.48
CA ALA A 260 -0.43 20.78 10.59
C ALA A 260 -0.75 19.36 11.07
N ALA A 261 -0.96 18.44 10.13
CA ALA A 261 -1.35 17.07 10.41
C ALA A 261 -1.07 16.15 9.23
N THR A 262 -1.13 14.85 9.48
CA THR A 262 -1.31 13.77 8.49
C THR A 262 -2.27 12.71 9.02
N VAL A 263 -2.77 11.86 8.14
CA VAL A 263 -3.64 10.74 8.50
C VAL A 263 -2.86 9.44 8.31
N LEU A 264 -2.62 8.72 9.38
CA LEU A 264 -1.90 7.44 9.34
C LEU A 264 -2.76 6.33 8.75
N GLN A 265 -2.27 5.71 7.69
CA GLN A 265 -2.74 4.42 7.18
C GLN A 265 -1.90 3.27 7.80
N PRO A 266 -2.51 2.16 8.22
CA PRO A 266 -1.76 1.06 8.83
C PRO A 266 -1.09 0.15 7.79
N ALA A 267 -0.26 0.71 6.87
CA ALA A 267 0.34 0.04 5.72
C ALA A 267 1.02 -1.30 6.06
N TRP A 268 1.90 -1.27 7.06
CA TRP A 268 2.59 -2.47 7.55
C TRP A 268 1.61 -3.56 7.99
N ARG A 269 0.58 -3.19 8.77
CA ARG A 269 -0.40 -4.15 9.29
C ARG A 269 -1.31 -4.70 8.20
N GLN A 270 -1.71 -3.87 7.24
CA GLN A 270 -2.51 -4.32 6.08
C GLN A 270 -1.77 -5.41 5.31
N ALA A 271 -0.50 -5.16 4.99
CA ALA A 271 0.33 -6.11 4.27
C ALA A 271 0.55 -7.42 5.05
N GLN A 272 0.83 -7.34 6.36
CA GLN A 272 0.92 -8.52 7.22
C GLN A 272 -0.39 -9.32 7.24
N TYR A 273 -1.51 -8.63 7.38
CA TYR A 273 -2.82 -9.28 7.44
C TYR A 273 -3.19 -9.96 6.13
N ALA A 274 -2.84 -9.38 4.98
CA ALA A 274 -3.00 -10.03 3.69
C ALA A 274 -2.24 -11.37 3.62
N VAL A 275 -1.01 -11.40 4.12
CA VAL A 275 -0.20 -12.63 4.19
C VAL A 275 -0.78 -13.65 5.16
N GLU A 276 -1.28 -13.22 6.33
CA GLU A 276 -1.96 -14.11 7.29
C GLU A 276 -3.21 -14.76 6.65
N LEU A 277 -3.99 -13.97 5.90
CA LEU A 277 -5.15 -14.48 5.15
C LEU A 277 -4.74 -15.41 4.01
N ALA A 278 -3.62 -15.11 3.33
CA ALA A 278 -3.08 -15.96 2.29
C ALA A 278 -2.64 -17.33 2.85
N ASP A 279 -1.90 -17.34 3.95
CA ASP A 279 -1.50 -18.57 4.64
C ASP A 279 -2.71 -19.39 5.08
N LYS A 280 -3.71 -18.73 5.69
CA LYS A 280 -4.96 -19.40 6.08
C LYS A 280 -5.69 -20.00 4.88
N TYR A 281 -5.83 -19.22 3.78
CA TYR A 281 -6.47 -19.70 2.56
C TYR A 281 -5.75 -20.90 1.95
N LEU A 282 -4.43 -20.88 1.91
CA LEU A 282 -3.59 -21.98 1.38
C LEU A 282 -3.67 -23.26 2.23
N ARG A 283 -4.01 -23.16 3.51
CA ARG A 283 -4.19 -24.30 4.43
C ARG A 283 -5.64 -24.82 4.46
N GLU A 284 -6.62 -23.91 4.41
CA GLU A 284 -8.01 -24.22 4.71
C GLU A 284 -8.96 -24.08 3.50
N GLY A 285 -8.47 -23.54 2.37
CA GLY A 285 -9.28 -23.27 1.17
C GLY A 285 -10.22 -22.06 1.31
N LYS A 286 -10.18 -21.33 2.41
CA LYS A 286 -11.01 -20.16 2.70
C LYS A 286 -10.32 -19.17 3.64
N THR A 287 -10.62 -17.88 3.50
CA THR A 287 -10.15 -16.84 4.43
C THR A 287 -11.00 -16.81 5.72
N GLY A 288 -12.28 -17.20 5.61
CA GLY A 288 -13.26 -17.02 6.69
C GLY A 288 -13.64 -15.55 6.90
N GLN A 289 -13.32 -14.67 5.94
CA GLN A 289 -13.59 -13.24 5.96
C GLN A 289 -14.33 -12.82 4.70
N ALA A 290 -14.94 -11.63 4.72
CA ALA A 290 -15.44 -10.98 3.52
C ALA A 290 -14.29 -10.67 2.56
N GLU A 291 -14.58 -10.56 1.25
CA GLU A 291 -13.57 -10.18 0.26
C GLU A 291 -12.94 -8.81 0.57
N LYS A 292 -13.76 -7.81 0.94
CA LYS A 292 -13.28 -6.48 1.31
C LYS A 292 -13.21 -6.33 2.82
N LEU A 293 -12.04 -5.94 3.30
CA LEU A 293 -11.73 -5.67 4.70
C LEU A 293 -11.20 -4.25 4.83
N ILE A 294 -11.72 -3.51 5.79
CA ILE A 294 -11.43 -2.09 5.97
C ILE A 294 -10.74 -1.90 7.31
N MET A 295 -9.63 -1.17 7.33
CA MET A 295 -8.90 -0.77 8.53
C MET A 295 -8.99 0.73 8.74
N ASP A 296 -9.37 1.16 9.95
CA ASP A 296 -9.49 2.58 10.27
C ASP A 296 -8.13 3.30 10.27
N CYS A 297 -8.18 4.57 9.86
CA CYS A 297 -7.06 5.49 9.87
C CYS A 297 -7.01 6.27 11.19
N LEU A 298 -5.85 6.83 11.51
CA LEU A 298 -5.63 7.62 12.73
C LEU A 298 -5.08 9.01 12.38
N LEU A 299 -5.61 10.04 13.02
CA LEU A 299 -5.10 11.40 12.86
C LEU A 299 -3.76 11.57 13.61
N ILE A 300 -2.79 12.11 12.92
CA ILE A 300 -1.48 12.49 13.47
C ILE A 300 -1.36 14.00 13.45
N THR A 301 -1.16 14.56 14.62
CA THR A 301 -0.92 15.99 14.87
C THR A 301 0.34 16.16 15.71
N ARG A 302 0.68 17.39 16.04
CA ARG A 302 1.82 17.67 16.93
C ARG A 302 1.73 16.95 18.28
N ALA A 303 0.52 16.65 18.75
CA ALA A 303 0.30 16.00 20.05
C ALA A 303 0.79 14.55 20.09
N ASN A 304 0.79 13.85 18.95
CA ASN A 304 1.14 12.42 18.88
C ASN A 304 2.20 12.07 17.81
N ALA A 305 2.67 13.05 17.04
CA ALA A 305 3.68 12.84 16.00
C ALA A 305 4.95 12.16 16.52
N ALA A 306 5.41 12.49 17.73
CA ALA A 306 6.60 11.87 18.31
C ALA A 306 6.50 10.34 18.49
N ARG A 307 5.27 9.79 18.51
CA ARG A 307 5.00 8.35 18.60
C ARG A 307 4.94 7.68 17.23
N LEU A 308 4.85 8.46 16.15
CA LEU A 308 4.78 7.94 14.79
C LEU A 308 6.16 7.49 14.33
N SER A 309 6.27 6.27 13.85
CA SER A 309 7.49 5.73 13.25
C SER A 309 7.14 4.63 12.26
N ASN A 310 7.62 4.78 11.03
CA ASN A 310 7.46 3.79 9.97
C ASN A 310 6.00 3.36 9.77
N PHE A 311 5.11 4.33 9.60
CA PHE A 311 3.66 4.12 9.38
C PHE A 311 2.99 3.31 10.51
N ALA A 312 3.43 3.53 11.74
CA ALA A 312 2.82 2.96 12.95
C ALA A 312 2.95 3.93 14.14
N LEU A 313 1.93 3.95 15.00
CA LEU A 313 2.01 4.59 16.32
C LEU A 313 2.57 3.60 17.34
N LYS A 314 3.61 4.02 18.06
CA LYS A 314 4.23 3.27 19.16
C LYS A 314 3.73 3.76 20.50
#